data_1cac516c006fae3aa7303f593cb83415
#
_entry.id   1cac516c006fae3aa7303f593cb83415
#
_cell.length_a   1.000
_cell.length_b   1.000
_cell.length_c   1.000
_cell.angle_alpha   90.00
_cell.angle_beta   90.00
_cell.angle_gamma   90.00
#
_symmetry.space_group_name_H-M   'P 1'
#
loop_
_entity.id
_entity.type
_entity.pdbx_description
1 polymer ?
#
loop_
_entity_poly.entity_id
_entity_poly.type
_entity_poly.pdbx_seq_one_letter_code
_entity_poly.pdbx_strand_id
1 'polypeptide(L)'
;MLPLYPGIKPFARHQLKVDDLHELYVDESGTRDGIPVVFVHGGPGSGCEFNSRCFFSPEKYRIILFDQRGAGRSTPHTGLANNTTSHLVSDMNKIRKHLGIDKWIVFGGGWGATLGLAYAEKHSETVLGLILRGIFLGRKQDIDWFSEEGASLFFPDHWEDFVSPIFNKVKAASNEKPSNCEAYHELMMQDNELARMAAAKAWSTWEAHASTLHPDTRLIRHFSDGGRAHA
;
A
#
# COMPACT_ATOMS: atom_id res chain seq x y z
N MET A 1 -8.84 -7.76 22.12
CA MET A 1 -7.82 -7.71 21.04
C MET A 1 -6.47 -7.98 21.68
N LEU A 2 -5.66 -8.87 21.14
CA LEU A 2 -4.30 -9.09 21.68
C LEU A 2 -3.46 -7.84 21.37
N PRO A 3 -2.62 -7.38 22.33
CA PRO A 3 -1.73 -6.26 22.08
C PRO A 3 -0.67 -6.63 21.06
N LEU A 4 -0.19 -5.65 20.32
CA LEU A 4 0.98 -5.80 19.45
C LEU A 4 2.24 -6.08 20.31
N TYR A 5 3.22 -6.74 19.71
CA TYR A 5 4.52 -6.92 20.35
C TYR A 5 5.23 -5.57 20.55
N PRO A 6 6.15 -5.49 21.54
CA PRO A 6 6.92 -4.26 21.77
C PRO A 6 7.67 -3.81 20.51
N GLY A 7 7.80 -2.50 20.35
CA GLY A 7 8.59 -1.92 19.25
C GLY A 7 10.07 -2.25 19.40
N ILE A 8 10.68 -2.72 18.32
CA ILE A 8 12.09 -3.07 18.24
C ILE A 8 12.80 -2.28 17.15
N LYS A 9 14.11 -2.14 17.25
CA LYS A 9 14.94 -1.52 16.19
C LYS A 9 15.40 -2.59 15.20
N PRO A 10 15.59 -2.23 13.91
CA PRO A 10 16.21 -3.14 12.97
C PRO A 10 17.67 -3.38 13.33
N PHE A 11 18.13 -4.61 13.14
CA PHE A 11 19.52 -4.98 13.28
C PHE A 11 20.33 -4.83 11.99
N ALA A 12 19.65 -4.72 10.84
CA ALA A 12 20.25 -4.42 9.55
C ALA A 12 19.32 -3.54 8.71
N ARG A 13 19.92 -2.74 7.83
CA ARG A 13 19.24 -1.92 6.82
C ARG A 13 20.00 -2.03 5.52
N HIS A 14 19.26 -2.06 4.42
CA HIS A 14 19.80 -2.20 3.08
C HIS A 14 19.16 -1.15 2.18
N GLN A 15 19.97 -0.67 1.23
CA GLN A 15 19.50 0.03 0.04
C GLN A 15 19.79 -0.91 -1.13
N LEU A 16 18.73 -1.55 -1.64
CA LEU A 16 18.86 -2.59 -2.65
C LEU A 16 18.52 -2.03 -4.04
N LYS A 17 19.55 -1.92 -4.89
CA LYS A 17 19.35 -1.58 -6.30
C LYS A 17 18.65 -2.74 -7.01
N VAL A 18 17.42 -2.50 -7.51
CA VAL A 18 16.59 -3.54 -8.17
C VAL A 18 16.57 -3.40 -9.70
N ASP A 19 16.88 -2.22 -10.22
CA ASP A 19 17.14 -1.93 -11.63
C ASP A 19 18.00 -0.66 -11.74
N ASP A 20 18.12 -0.08 -12.95
CA ASP A 20 18.95 1.11 -13.17
C ASP A 20 18.37 2.39 -12.57
N LEU A 21 17.07 2.39 -12.26
CA LEU A 21 16.34 3.55 -11.74
C LEU A 21 16.01 3.42 -10.25
N HIS A 22 15.69 2.20 -9.76
CA HIS A 22 15.10 2.01 -8.45
C HIS A 22 16.06 1.40 -7.44
N GLU A 23 16.04 1.99 -6.24
CA GLU A 23 16.71 1.48 -5.04
C GLU A 23 15.67 1.34 -3.92
N LEU A 24 15.52 0.14 -3.39
CA LEU A 24 14.52 -0.17 -2.37
C LEU A 24 15.14 -0.12 -0.98
N TYR A 25 14.43 0.52 -0.06
CA TYR A 25 14.72 0.41 1.36
C TYR A 25 14.21 -0.93 1.89
N VAL A 26 15.11 -1.67 2.57
CA VAL A 26 14.78 -2.93 3.25
C VAL A 26 15.38 -2.90 4.63
N ASP A 27 14.64 -3.32 5.65
CA ASP A 27 15.20 -3.53 6.98
C ASP A 27 14.87 -4.92 7.55
N GLU A 28 15.75 -5.38 8.42
CA GLU A 28 15.62 -6.65 9.12
C GLU A 28 15.59 -6.42 10.62
N SER A 29 14.65 -7.05 11.30
CA SER A 29 14.47 -6.96 12.75
C SER A 29 14.06 -8.31 13.35
N GLY A 30 14.01 -8.40 14.69
CA GLY A 30 13.76 -9.64 15.40
C GLY A 30 15.02 -10.50 15.54
N THR A 31 14.91 -11.81 15.39
CA THR A 31 16.04 -12.74 15.51
C THR A 31 16.53 -13.19 14.13
N ARG A 32 17.88 -13.20 13.94
CA ARG A 32 18.51 -13.51 12.65
C ARG A 32 18.20 -14.92 12.16
N ASP A 33 18.13 -15.88 13.05
CA ASP A 33 17.89 -17.29 12.75
C ASP A 33 16.42 -17.68 12.89
N GLY A 34 15.54 -16.69 13.04
CA GLY A 34 14.11 -16.90 13.16
C GLY A 34 13.44 -17.25 11.84
N ILE A 35 12.15 -17.59 11.92
CA ILE A 35 11.34 -17.87 10.74
C ILE A 35 11.22 -16.58 9.91
N PRO A 36 11.66 -16.57 8.64
CA PRO A 36 11.58 -15.36 7.84
C PRO A 36 10.13 -14.99 7.52
N VAL A 37 9.78 -13.74 7.77
CA VAL A 37 8.48 -13.16 7.40
C VAL A 37 8.69 -11.81 6.74
N VAL A 38 8.12 -11.64 5.55
CA VAL A 38 8.09 -10.36 4.85
C VAL A 38 6.74 -9.68 5.03
N PHE A 39 6.78 -8.43 5.48
CA PHE A 39 5.60 -7.57 5.55
C PHE A 39 5.46 -6.78 4.25
N VAL A 40 4.34 -6.97 3.56
CA VAL A 40 4.00 -6.29 2.32
C VAL A 40 3.00 -5.19 2.64
N HIS A 41 3.45 -3.93 2.57
CA HIS A 41 2.61 -2.78 2.89
C HIS A 41 1.49 -2.56 1.87
N GLY A 42 0.46 -1.86 2.31
CA GLY A 42 -0.71 -1.49 1.52
C GLY A 42 -0.52 -0.23 0.65
N GLY A 43 -1.59 0.36 0.31
CA GLY A 43 -1.71 1.51 -0.58
C GLY A 43 -2.38 1.08 -1.90
N PRO A 44 -1.66 1.04 -3.04
CA PRO A 44 -0.19 1.15 -3.22
C PRO A 44 0.40 2.48 -2.76
N GLY A 45 1.68 2.47 -2.33
CA GLY A 45 2.41 3.70 -2.01
C GLY A 45 2.54 4.06 -0.51
N SER A 46 1.92 3.31 0.43
CA SER A 46 1.93 3.66 1.86
C SER A 46 3.33 3.65 2.51
N GLY A 47 4.21 2.76 2.06
CA GLY A 47 5.45 2.46 2.77
C GLY A 47 5.22 1.66 4.07
N CYS A 48 6.30 1.22 4.71
CA CYS A 48 6.26 0.52 5.99
C CYS A 48 6.42 1.47 7.16
N GLU A 49 5.56 1.31 8.17
CA GLU A 49 5.66 2.05 9.42
C GLU A 49 6.50 1.30 10.46
N PHE A 50 6.96 2.06 11.47
CA PHE A 50 7.68 1.46 12.61
C PHE A 50 6.89 0.31 13.25
N ASN A 51 5.58 0.47 13.42
CA ASN A 51 4.71 -0.52 14.04
C ASN A 51 4.43 -1.76 13.17
N SER A 52 4.77 -1.73 11.87
CA SER A 52 4.56 -2.88 10.99
C SER A 52 5.32 -4.13 11.45
N ARG A 53 6.42 -3.97 12.17
CA ARG A 53 7.17 -5.08 12.76
C ARG A 53 6.56 -5.66 14.04
N CYS A 54 5.69 -4.88 14.70
CA CYS A 54 5.07 -5.27 15.97
C CYS A 54 3.95 -6.32 15.82
N PHE A 55 3.62 -6.71 14.60
CA PHE A 55 2.73 -7.85 14.35
C PHE A 55 3.37 -9.21 14.68
N PHE A 56 4.70 -9.27 14.80
CA PHE A 56 5.47 -10.52 14.90
C PHE A 56 6.26 -10.59 16.20
N SER A 57 6.35 -11.80 16.78
CA SER A 57 7.23 -12.05 17.94
C SER A 57 8.69 -11.86 17.54
N PRO A 58 9.42 -10.90 18.14
CA PRO A 58 10.82 -10.67 17.79
C PRO A 58 11.76 -11.82 18.15
N GLU A 59 11.33 -12.70 19.04
CA GLU A 59 12.12 -13.86 19.46
C GLU A 59 11.99 -15.05 18.50
N LYS A 60 10.91 -15.06 17.68
CA LYS A 60 10.59 -16.19 16.80
C LYS A 60 10.84 -15.90 15.33
N TYR A 61 10.73 -14.64 14.93
CA TYR A 61 10.74 -14.27 13.53
C TYR A 61 11.97 -13.41 13.15
N ARG A 62 12.49 -13.66 11.95
CA ARG A 62 13.30 -12.72 11.20
C ARG A 62 12.34 -11.88 10.37
N ILE A 63 12.15 -10.63 10.78
CA ILE A 63 11.10 -9.75 10.26
C ILE A 63 11.71 -8.83 9.20
N ILE A 64 11.22 -8.93 7.97
CA ILE A 64 11.66 -8.15 6.83
C ILE A 64 10.58 -7.11 6.52
N LEU A 65 10.93 -5.83 6.60
CA LEU A 65 10.14 -4.73 6.08
C LEU A 65 10.83 -4.17 4.84
N PHE A 66 10.06 -3.80 3.82
CA PHE A 66 10.59 -3.09 2.67
C PHE A 66 9.57 -2.08 2.16
N ASP A 67 10.05 -0.97 1.65
CA ASP A 67 9.21 0.01 0.97
C ASP A 67 9.21 -0.30 -0.53
N GLN A 68 8.01 -0.43 -1.13
CA GLN A 68 7.85 -0.72 -2.55
C GLN A 68 8.36 0.46 -3.39
N ARG A 69 8.49 0.27 -4.72
CA ARG A 69 8.90 1.34 -5.64
C ARG A 69 8.01 2.57 -5.47
N GLY A 70 8.61 3.75 -5.48
CA GLY A 70 7.90 5.01 -5.34
C GLY A 70 7.41 5.33 -3.94
N ALA A 71 7.54 4.40 -2.98
CA ALA A 71 6.95 4.52 -1.64
C ALA A 71 8.00 4.70 -0.54
N GLY A 72 7.60 5.37 0.53
CA GLY A 72 8.36 5.47 1.77
C GLY A 72 9.78 5.99 1.57
N ARG A 73 10.78 5.16 1.91
CA ARG A 73 12.23 5.45 1.86
C ARG A 73 12.91 4.92 0.61
N SER A 74 12.16 4.27 -0.29
CA SER A 74 12.64 3.82 -1.59
C SER A 74 12.76 4.97 -2.58
N THR A 75 13.67 4.87 -3.54
CA THR A 75 13.92 5.92 -4.54
C THR A 75 13.81 5.38 -5.97
N PRO A 76 13.39 6.22 -6.94
CA PRO A 76 12.90 7.59 -6.80
C PRO A 76 11.55 7.64 -6.07
N HIS A 77 11.35 8.64 -5.20
CA HIS A 77 10.10 8.83 -4.48
C HIS A 77 8.99 9.23 -5.45
N THR A 78 7.77 8.69 -5.26
CA THR A 78 6.60 8.88 -6.15
C THR A 78 6.80 8.48 -7.61
N GLY A 79 7.87 7.74 -7.93
CA GLY A 79 8.17 7.31 -9.29
C GLY A 79 7.17 6.27 -9.81
N LEU A 80 6.58 6.52 -11.00
CA LEU A 80 5.65 5.60 -11.66
C LEU A 80 6.32 4.77 -12.76
N ALA A 81 7.50 5.15 -13.24
CA ALA A 81 8.23 4.42 -14.26
C ALA A 81 8.58 3.01 -13.78
N ASN A 82 8.35 1.99 -14.60
CA ASN A 82 8.62 0.58 -14.26
C ASN A 82 8.04 0.14 -12.90
N ASN A 83 6.89 0.69 -12.50
CA ASN A 83 6.25 0.44 -11.21
C ASN A 83 4.92 -0.32 -11.42
N THR A 84 4.99 -1.52 -11.98
CA THR A 84 3.85 -2.42 -12.19
C THR A 84 3.88 -3.57 -11.19
N THR A 85 2.76 -4.26 -11.00
CA THR A 85 2.66 -5.44 -10.13
C THR A 85 3.75 -6.49 -10.44
N SER A 86 4.06 -6.72 -11.72
CA SER A 86 5.10 -7.68 -12.11
C SER A 86 6.52 -7.23 -11.69
N HIS A 87 6.81 -5.94 -11.71
CA HIS A 87 8.07 -5.40 -11.18
C HIS A 87 8.15 -5.61 -9.67
N LEU A 88 7.07 -5.31 -8.93
CA LEU A 88 7.02 -5.48 -7.48
C LEU A 88 7.17 -6.95 -7.05
N VAL A 89 6.55 -7.87 -7.77
CA VAL A 89 6.75 -9.32 -7.56
C VAL A 89 8.19 -9.72 -7.80
N SER A 90 8.82 -9.21 -8.86
CA SER A 90 10.26 -9.45 -9.14
C SER A 90 11.14 -8.88 -8.04
N ASP A 91 10.82 -7.71 -7.51
CA ASP A 91 11.56 -7.07 -6.44
C ASP A 91 11.50 -7.86 -5.14
N MET A 92 10.34 -8.37 -4.76
CA MET A 92 10.21 -9.26 -3.60
C MET A 92 11.17 -10.47 -3.72
N ASN A 93 11.24 -11.08 -4.91
CA ASN A 93 12.17 -12.20 -5.14
C ASN A 93 13.65 -11.76 -5.11
N LYS A 94 13.98 -10.55 -5.58
CA LYS A 94 15.34 -9.98 -5.46
C LYS A 94 15.71 -9.73 -3.99
N ILE A 95 14.80 -9.17 -3.19
CA ILE A 95 14.98 -8.96 -1.75
C ILE A 95 15.24 -10.31 -1.06
N ARG A 96 14.39 -11.31 -1.31
CA ARG A 96 14.56 -12.64 -0.73
C ARG A 96 15.93 -13.24 -1.01
N LYS A 97 16.37 -13.18 -2.28
CA LYS A 97 17.69 -13.67 -2.71
C LYS A 97 18.84 -12.88 -2.09
N HIS A 98 18.74 -11.56 -2.03
CA HIS A 98 19.73 -10.68 -1.43
C HIS A 98 19.96 -11.00 0.05
N LEU A 99 18.90 -11.32 0.78
CA LEU A 99 18.94 -11.66 2.19
C LEU A 99 19.29 -13.14 2.46
N GLY A 100 19.55 -13.94 1.42
CA GLY A 100 19.90 -15.37 1.54
C GLY A 100 18.74 -16.20 2.12
N ILE A 101 17.49 -15.82 1.85
CA ILE A 101 16.31 -16.51 2.36
C ILE A 101 15.79 -17.50 1.32
N ASP A 102 15.68 -18.78 1.67
CA ASP A 102 15.13 -19.80 0.78
C ASP A 102 13.62 -19.69 0.66
N LYS A 103 12.93 -19.61 1.81
CA LYS A 103 11.47 -19.50 1.89
C LYS A 103 11.08 -18.55 3.02
N TRP A 104 9.98 -17.87 2.86
CA TRP A 104 9.43 -16.96 3.87
C TRP A 104 7.91 -17.03 4.00
N ILE A 105 7.40 -16.55 5.11
CA ILE A 105 5.98 -16.22 5.26
C ILE A 105 5.75 -14.84 4.62
N VAL A 106 4.69 -14.71 3.84
CA VAL A 106 4.27 -13.44 3.26
C VAL A 106 3.05 -12.92 4.03
N PHE A 107 3.20 -11.76 4.65
CA PHE A 107 2.14 -11.08 5.39
C PHE A 107 1.74 -9.82 4.64
N GLY A 108 0.47 -9.70 4.22
CA GLY A 108 -0.02 -8.56 3.47
C GLY A 108 -1.43 -8.11 3.86
N GLY A 109 -1.69 -6.81 3.74
CA GLY A 109 -3.01 -6.22 3.98
C GLY A 109 -3.41 -5.23 2.88
N GLY A 110 -4.69 -5.18 2.51
CA GLY A 110 -5.18 -4.35 1.41
C GLY A 110 -4.45 -4.67 0.10
N TRP A 111 -3.83 -3.68 -0.53
CA TRP A 111 -2.94 -3.88 -1.68
C TRP A 111 -1.83 -4.91 -1.42
N GLY A 112 -1.28 -4.94 -0.20
CA GLY A 112 -0.28 -5.93 0.19
C GLY A 112 -0.79 -7.38 0.13
N ALA A 113 -2.09 -7.62 0.29
CA ALA A 113 -2.69 -8.93 0.08
C ALA A 113 -2.71 -9.30 -1.42
N THR A 114 -3.05 -8.36 -2.30
CA THR A 114 -2.99 -8.54 -3.76
C THR A 114 -1.58 -8.89 -4.22
N LEU A 115 -0.60 -8.10 -3.79
CA LEU A 115 0.80 -8.30 -4.16
C LEU A 115 1.35 -9.61 -3.59
N GLY A 116 1.00 -9.96 -2.34
CA GLY A 116 1.38 -11.22 -1.71
C GLY A 116 0.83 -12.45 -2.45
N LEU A 117 -0.42 -12.39 -2.92
CA LEU A 117 -1.02 -13.43 -3.74
C LEU A 117 -0.31 -13.55 -5.08
N ALA A 118 -0.11 -12.44 -5.80
CA ALA A 118 0.59 -12.45 -7.09
C ALA A 118 2.03 -12.98 -6.97
N TYR A 119 2.71 -12.67 -5.85
CA TYR A 119 4.03 -13.25 -5.55
C TYR A 119 3.95 -14.75 -5.33
N ALA A 120 2.98 -15.22 -4.53
CA ALA A 120 2.83 -16.63 -4.22
C ALA A 120 2.44 -17.48 -5.45
N GLU A 121 1.64 -16.95 -6.36
CA GLU A 121 1.33 -17.60 -7.63
C GLU A 121 2.59 -17.81 -8.48
N LYS A 122 3.45 -16.81 -8.54
CA LYS A 122 4.66 -16.83 -9.37
C LYS A 122 5.84 -17.58 -8.75
N HIS A 123 5.91 -17.62 -7.42
CA HIS A 123 7.03 -18.14 -6.64
C HIS A 123 6.57 -19.03 -5.48
N SER A 124 5.61 -19.92 -5.73
CA SER A 124 4.98 -20.77 -4.71
C SER A 124 5.99 -21.61 -3.91
N GLU A 125 7.07 -22.04 -4.57
CA GLU A 125 8.15 -22.84 -3.98
C GLU A 125 8.93 -22.07 -2.91
N THR A 126 8.84 -20.73 -2.89
CA THR A 126 9.54 -19.87 -1.93
C THR A 126 8.65 -19.38 -0.78
N VAL A 127 7.38 -19.79 -0.75
CA VAL A 127 6.40 -19.36 0.24
C VAL A 127 6.16 -20.45 1.26
N LEU A 128 6.39 -20.16 2.55
CA LEU A 128 6.04 -21.03 3.67
C LEU A 128 4.55 -20.94 4.02
N GLY A 129 3.95 -19.80 3.82
CA GLY A 129 2.55 -19.52 4.09
C GLY A 129 2.19 -18.07 3.78
N LEU A 130 0.89 -17.84 3.65
CA LEU A 130 0.31 -16.50 3.43
C LEU A 130 -0.53 -16.11 4.65
N ILE A 131 -0.35 -14.90 5.12
CA ILE A 131 -1.21 -14.27 6.13
C ILE A 131 -1.77 -13.00 5.49
N LEU A 132 -3.04 -13.05 5.12
CA LEU A 132 -3.70 -11.96 4.39
C LEU A 132 -4.82 -11.37 5.24
N ARG A 133 -4.85 -10.05 5.35
CA ARG A 133 -5.89 -9.31 6.07
C ARG A 133 -6.47 -8.20 5.20
N GLY A 134 -7.75 -7.84 5.43
CA GLY A 134 -8.39 -6.83 4.61
C GLY A 134 -8.22 -7.16 3.13
N ILE A 135 -8.62 -8.39 2.74
CA ILE A 135 -8.31 -8.93 1.41
C ILE A 135 -8.94 -8.04 0.34
N PHE A 136 -8.07 -7.56 -0.54
CA PHE A 136 -8.40 -6.81 -1.74
C PHE A 136 -7.79 -7.55 -2.93
N LEU A 137 -8.58 -7.88 -3.94
CA LEU A 137 -8.12 -8.64 -5.11
C LEU A 137 -7.87 -7.76 -6.33
N GLY A 138 -8.17 -6.48 -6.25
CA GLY A 138 -8.01 -5.52 -7.35
C GLY A 138 -8.96 -5.77 -8.52
N ARG A 139 -10.06 -6.49 -8.31
CA ARG A 139 -11.07 -6.72 -9.33
C ARG A 139 -11.90 -5.46 -9.55
N LYS A 140 -12.48 -5.31 -10.74
CA LYS A 140 -13.36 -4.17 -11.03
C LYS A 140 -14.45 -3.99 -9.97
N GLN A 141 -15.08 -5.06 -9.54
CA GLN A 141 -16.12 -5.00 -8.50
C GLN A 141 -15.61 -4.52 -7.12
N ASP A 142 -14.36 -4.80 -6.78
CA ASP A 142 -13.76 -4.34 -5.52
C ASP A 142 -13.49 -2.83 -5.59
N ILE A 143 -13.04 -2.36 -6.76
CA ILE A 143 -12.80 -0.94 -7.05
C ILE A 143 -14.13 -0.19 -7.12
N ASP A 144 -15.10 -0.71 -7.87
CA ASP A 144 -16.42 -0.10 -8.00
C ASP A 144 -17.11 0.02 -6.64
N TRP A 145 -17.05 -1.03 -5.82
CA TRP A 145 -17.64 -1.00 -4.47
C TRP A 145 -17.03 0.13 -3.61
N PHE A 146 -15.74 0.36 -3.75
CA PHE A 146 -15.02 1.38 -2.99
C PHE A 146 -15.25 2.79 -3.54
N SER A 147 -15.22 2.96 -4.86
CA SER A 147 -15.15 4.27 -5.51
C SER A 147 -16.41 4.70 -6.27
N GLU A 148 -17.41 3.83 -6.43
CA GLU A 148 -18.68 4.14 -7.11
C GLU A 148 -19.88 3.93 -6.19
N GLU A 149 -20.36 2.70 -6.06
CA GLU A 149 -21.50 2.34 -5.26
C GLU A 149 -21.16 1.19 -4.30
N GLY A 150 -21.40 1.38 -3.03
CA GLY A 150 -21.15 0.38 -1.98
C GLY A 150 -20.66 1.03 -0.71
N ALA A 151 -19.39 1.43 -0.64
CA ALA A 151 -18.86 2.14 0.52
C ALA A 151 -19.59 3.46 0.80
N SER A 152 -20.08 4.14 -0.24
CA SER A 152 -20.94 5.34 -0.14
C SER A 152 -22.19 5.14 0.70
N LEU A 153 -22.75 3.93 0.73
CA LEU A 153 -23.94 3.61 1.54
C LEU A 153 -23.61 3.50 3.04
N PHE A 154 -22.36 3.18 3.38
CA PHE A 154 -21.90 3.08 4.75
C PHE A 154 -21.34 4.39 5.29
N PHE A 155 -20.84 5.25 4.42
CA PHE A 155 -20.19 6.51 4.77
C PHE A 155 -20.73 7.69 3.93
N PRO A 156 -22.07 7.94 3.94
CA PRO A 156 -22.70 8.92 3.04
C PRO A 156 -22.17 10.36 3.26
N ASP A 157 -21.90 10.75 4.50
CA ASP A 157 -21.44 12.11 4.84
C ASP A 157 -20.06 12.40 4.23
N HIS A 158 -19.20 11.39 4.13
CA HIS A 158 -17.84 11.51 3.56
C HIS A 158 -17.82 11.28 2.06
N TRP A 159 -18.88 10.68 1.52
CA TRP A 159 -19.01 10.46 0.09
C TRP A 159 -19.18 11.77 -0.70
N GLU A 160 -19.91 12.72 -0.16
CA GLU A 160 -20.08 14.04 -0.79
C GLU A 160 -18.75 14.78 -0.92
N ASP A 161 -17.91 14.73 0.11
CA ASP A 161 -16.55 15.30 0.08
C ASP A 161 -15.66 14.60 -0.94
N PHE A 162 -15.80 13.27 -1.07
CA PHE A 162 -15.05 12.47 -2.04
C PHE A 162 -15.44 12.80 -3.48
N VAL A 163 -16.72 12.92 -3.81
CA VAL A 163 -17.14 13.18 -5.20
C VAL A 163 -17.06 14.65 -5.61
N SER A 164 -17.00 15.56 -4.65
CA SER A 164 -17.00 17.02 -4.89
C SER A 164 -15.90 17.47 -5.88
N PRO A 165 -14.62 17.05 -5.77
CA PRO A 165 -13.57 17.48 -6.70
C PRO A 165 -13.80 17.05 -8.15
N ILE A 166 -14.49 15.91 -8.35
CA ILE A 166 -14.70 15.32 -9.68
C ILE A 166 -16.10 15.62 -10.26
N PHE A 167 -17.00 16.24 -9.48
CA PHE A 167 -18.41 16.42 -9.81
C PHE A 167 -18.64 17.04 -11.20
N ASN A 168 -17.90 18.10 -11.53
CA ASN A 168 -18.05 18.78 -12.82
C ASN A 168 -17.54 17.95 -13.99
N LYS A 169 -16.49 17.13 -13.80
CA LYS A 169 -15.95 16.24 -14.82
C LYS A 169 -16.93 15.11 -15.14
N VAL A 170 -17.46 14.49 -14.10
CA VAL A 170 -18.43 13.40 -14.22
C VAL A 170 -19.76 13.87 -14.81
N LYS A 171 -20.18 15.12 -14.53
CA LYS A 171 -21.43 15.69 -15.02
C LYS A 171 -21.32 16.23 -16.47
N ALA A 172 -20.13 16.68 -16.88
CA ALA A 172 -19.92 17.29 -18.20
C ALA A 172 -19.78 16.27 -19.35
N ALA A 173 -19.52 15.00 -19.04
CA ALA A 173 -19.39 13.94 -20.04
C ALA A 173 -20.76 13.58 -20.63
N SER A 174 -20.96 13.84 -21.93
CA SER A 174 -22.26 13.76 -22.59
C SER A 174 -22.65 12.36 -23.09
N ASN A 175 -21.72 11.42 -23.27
CA ASN A 175 -22.00 10.11 -23.88
C ASN A 175 -21.51 8.88 -23.08
N GLU A 176 -20.41 8.99 -22.32
CA GLU A 176 -19.96 7.98 -21.38
C GLU A 176 -19.43 8.69 -20.14
N LYS A 177 -20.10 8.48 -19.02
CA LYS A 177 -19.68 9.05 -17.74
C LYS A 177 -18.40 8.33 -17.30
N PRO A 178 -17.28 9.04 -17.09
CA PRO A 178 -16.08 8.39 -16.56
C PRO A 178 -16.37 7.86 -15.16
N SER A 179 -15.71 6.77 -14.78
CA SER A 179 -15.70 6.31 -13.39
C SER A 179 -15.04 7.35 -12.49
N ASN A 180 -15.37 7.33 -11.20
CA ASN A 180 -14.72 8.23 -10.24
C ASN A 180 -13.20 8.01 -10.21
N CYS A 181 -12.73 6.75 -10.38
CA CYS A 181 -11.30 6.45 -10.51
C CYS A 181 -10.67 7.15 -11.72
N GLU A 182 -11.30 7.09 -12.90
CA GLU A 182 -10.80 7.76 -14.11
C GLU A 182 -10.79 9.28 -13.94
N ALA A 183 -11.85 9.86 -13.37
CA ALA A 183 -11.91 11.28 -13.09
C ALA A 183 -10.84 11.74 -12.09
N TYR A 184 -10.57 10.96 -11.06
CA TYR A 184 -9.48 11.21 -10.12
C TYR A 184 -8.10 11.07 -10.76
N HIS A 185 -7.90 10.03 -11.58
CA HIS A 185 -6.66 9.85 -12.33
C HIS A 185 -6.35 11.07 -13.19
N GLU A 186 -7.32 11.59 -13.94
CA GLU A 186 -7.14 12.81 -14.73
C GLU A 186 -6.78 14.02 -13.87
N LEU A 187 -7.41 14.18 -12.68
CA LEU A 187 -7.07 15.28 -11.76
C LEU A 187 -5.65 15.16 -11.21
N MET A 188 -5.22 13.94 -10.90
CA MET A 188 -3.89 13.68 -10.33
C MET A 188 -2.77 13.78 -11.37
N MET A 189 -3.08 13.62 -12.67
CA MET A 189 -2.10 13.65 -13.75
C MET A 189 -1.97 15.02 -14.45
N GLN A 190 -2.76 16.03 -14.05
CA GLN A 190 -2.68 17.37 -14.64
C GLN A 190 -1.50 18.19 -14.11
N ASP A 191 -1.12 19.27 -14.82
CA ASP A 191 0.02 20.11 -14.45
C ASP A 191 -0.22 21.00 -13.22
N ASN A 192 -1.49 21.28 -12.87
CA ASN A 192 -1.85 22.11 -11.73
C ASN A 192 -1.59 21.38 -10.42
N GLU A 193 -0.49 21.72 -9.74
CA GLU A 193 -0.06 21.11 -8.49
C GLU A 193 -1.10 21.23 -7.36
N LEU A 194 -1.72 22.41 -7.21
CA LEU A 194 -2.74 22.61 -6.16
C LEU A 194 -3.96 21.70 -6.38
N ALA A 195 -4.39 21.53 -7.61
CA ALA A 195 -5.50 20.65 -7.93
C ALA A 195 -5.13 19.16 -7.73
N ARG A 196 -3.90 18.76 -8.09
CA ARG A 196 -3.39 17.41 -7.79
C ARG A 196 -3.38 17.14 -6.29
N MET A 197 -2.85 18.09 -5.50
CA MET A 197 -2.81 17.98 -4.04
C MET A 197 -4.20 17.85 -3.43
N ALA A 198 -5.14 18.68 -3.89
CA ALA A 198 -6.52 18.63 -3.41
C ALA A 198 -7.19 17.28 -3.74
N ALA A 199 -6.98 16.76 -4.95
CA ALA A 199 -7.50 15.46 -5.36
C ALA A 199 -6.88 14.32 -4.54
N ALA A 200 -5.56 14.29 -4.39
CA ALA A 200 -4.87 13.29 -3.58
C ALA A 200 -5.33 13.29 -2.12
N LYS A 201 -5.52 14.49 -1.54
CA LYS A 201 -6.04 14.65 -0.18
C LYS A 201 -7.46 14.12 -0.05
N ALA A 202 -8.35 14.44 -1.00
CA ALA A 202 -9.74 13.96 -0.97
C ALA A 202 -9.79 12.44 -1.08
N TRP A 203 -9.01 11.84 -1.99
CA TRP A 203 -8.88 10.39 -2.13
C TRP A 203 -8.39 9.74 -0.84
N SER A 204 -7.26 10.19 -0.29
CA SER A 204 -6.68 9.62 0.94
C SER A 204 -7.60 9.78 2.16
N THR A 205 -8.35 10.89 2.23
CA THR A 205 -9.33 11.11 3.29
C THR A 205 -10.49 10.11 3.18
N TRP A 206 -10.99 9.86 1.97
CA TRP A 206 -12.00 8.84 1.72
C TRP A 206 -11.52 7.45 2.11
N GLU A 207 -10.30 7.05 1.70
CA GLU A 207 -9.69 5.78 2.11
C GLU A 207 -9.61 5.65 3.63
N ALA A 208 -9.22 6.71 4.32
CA ALA A 208 -9.14 6.72 5.79
C ALA A 208 -10.49 6.47 6.46
N HIS A 209 -11.56 7.13 5.97
CA HIS A 209 -12.92 6.93 6.48
C HIS A 209 -13.45 5.53 6.20
N ALA A 210 -13.21 5.00 5.00
CA ALA A 210 -13.66 3.67 4.60
C ALA A 210 -12.83 2.52 5.21
N SER A 211 -11.67 2.82 5.81
CA SER A 211 -10.78 1.80 6.39
C SER A 211 -11.28 1.20 7.72
N THR A 212 -12.17 1.88 8.42
CA THR A 212 -12.69 1.43 9.72
C THR A 212 -14.18 1.69 9.84
N LEU A 213 -14.92 0.75 10.42
CA LEU A 213 -16.36 0.90 10.62
C LEU A 213 -16.71 2.04 11.61
N HIS A 214 -15.85 2.26 12.59
CA HIS A 214 -15.95 3.38 13.52
C HIS A 214 -14.83 4.39 13.22
N PRO A 215 -15.12 5.70 13.15
CA PRO A 215 -14.14 6.72 12.83
C PRO A 215 -12.93 6.67 13.77
N ASP A 216 -11.74 6.50 13.21
CA ASP A 216 -10.48 6.69 13.93
C ASP A 216 -9.85 8.03 13.51
N THR A 217 -10.03 9.05 14.34
CA THR A 217 -9.54 10.41 14.06
C THR A 217 -8.02 10.50 13.92
N ARG A 218 -7.26 9.57 14.49
CA ARG A 218 -5.79 9.51 14.36
C ARG A 218 -5.43 8.99 12.98
N LEU A 219 -6.13 7.93 12.52
CA LEU A 219 -5.94 7.37 11.20
C LEU A 219 -6.31 8.40 10.13
N ILE A 220 -7.47 9.05 10.27
CA ILE A 220 -7.94 10.08 9.35
C ILE A 220 -6.92 11.23 9.23
N ARG A 221 -6.44 11.77 10.34
CA ARG A 221 -5.40 12.81 10.33
C ARG A 221 -4.12 12.35 9.66
N HIS A 222 -3.71 11.11 9.93
CA HIS A 222 -2.50 10.54 9.36
C HIS A 222 -2.54 10.43 7.83
N PHE A 223 -3.69 10.02 7.25
CA PHE A 223 -3.87 9.92 5.80
C PHE A 223 -4.19 11.27 5.13
N SER A 224 -4.82 12.20 5.83
CA SER A 224 -5.13 13.54 5.31
C SER A 224 -3.99 14.54 5.49
N ASP A 225 -2.90 14.15 6.15
CA ASP A 225 -1.72 15.01 6.32
C ASP A 225 -0.97 15.14 5.00
N GLY A 226 -0.81 16.40 4.51
CA GLY A 226 -0.38 16.70 3.15
C GLY A 226 0.96 16.09 2.71
N GLY A 227 1.83 15.71 3.67
CA GLY A 227 3.10 15.06 3.35
C GLY A 227 2.99 13.60 2.89
N ARG A 228 1.85 12.93 3.09
CA ARG A 228 1.60 11.54 2.69
C ARG A 228 0.58 11.39 1.56
N ALA A 229 -0.30 12.36 1.40
CA ALA A 229 -1.23 12.40 0.26
C ALA A 229 -0.52 12.55 -1.11
N HIS A 230 0.80 12.72 -1.10
CA HIS A 230 1.65 12.86 -2.29
C HIS A 230 2.48 11.62 -2.61
N ALA A 231 2.45 10.61 -1.76
CA ALA A 231 3.08 9.32 -2.00
C ALA A 231 2.06 8.35 -2.62
#